data_301a53d3c357e74293437487b141f00a
#
_entry.id   301a53d3c357e74293437487b141f00a
#
_cell.length_a   1.000
_cell.length_b   1.000
_cell.length_c   1.000
_cell.angle_alpha   90.00
_cell.angle_beta   90.00
_cell.angle_gamma   90.00
#
_symmetry.space_group_name_H-M   'P 1'
#
loop_
_entity.id
_entity.type
_entity.pdbx_description
1 polymer ?
#
loop_
_entity_poly.entity_id
_entity_poly.type
_entity_poly.pdbx_seq_one_letter_code
_entity_poly.pdbx_strand_id
1 'polypeptide(L)'
;MRTMLISLKTPIFLPICTGGGKTYFILTLIRALLENNAVLHILDPKNADLADLSSVLPNVCSRKEEIVQCITDFCTAMHERSADMKRMENYKTGENYAYLGLSPQFLVFDEYVAFMEMLTSREREDVLNKLRQIVMLGRQAGFFLILACQRPDAKYLGDGIRDQFNFRVALGRMSELGYSMMFGETKKEFFFKNIKGRGYADTGKGVITEFYTPIVPKGYNFLQEIGRCNRVKSEQ
;
A
#
# COMPACT_ATOMS: atom_id res chain seq x y z
N MET A 1 17.40 -1.39 5.28
CA MET A 1 16.48 -1.12 4.18
C MET A 1 16.29 -2.32 3.24
N ARG A 2 17.32 -2.99 2.72
CA ARG A 2 17.19 -4.20 1.88
C ARG A 2 16.35 -5.32 2.52
N THR A 3 16.48 -5.57 3.81
CA THR A 3 15.74 -6.65 4.52
C THR A 3 14.23 -6.37 4.62
N MET A 4 13.82 -5.10 4.68
CA MET A 4 12.43 -4.69 4.71
C MET A 4 11.74 -4.87 3.34
N LEU A 5 12.47 -4.62 2.25
CA LEU A 5 11.95 -4.71 0.88
C LEU A 5 11.68 -6.14 0.40
N ILE A 6 12.40 -7.13 0.91
CA ILE A 6 12.18 -8.56 0.58
C ILE A 6 10.80 -9.04 1.10
N SER A 7 10.25 -8.36 2.12
CA SER A 7 8.93 -8.65 2.68
C SER A 7 7.76 -7.92 1.99
N LEU A 8 8.03 -7.00 1.06
CA LEU A 8 6.99 -6.19 0.38
C LEU A 8 6.20 -6.95 -0.71
N LYS A 9 6.28 -8.26 -0.76
CA LYS A 9 5.45 -9.12 -1.63
C LYS A 9 4.12 -9.49 -0.96
N THR A 10 3.56 -8.56 -0.21
CA THR A 10 2.29 -8.74 0.51
C THR A 10 1.50 -7.43 0.54
N PRO A 11 0.17 -7.49 0.65
CA PRO A 11 -0.63 -6.30 0.91
C PRO A 11 -0.19 -5.61 2.21
N ILE A 12 -0.16 -4.28 2.20
CA ILE A 12 0.31 -3.45 3.32
C ILE A 12 -0.84 -2.59 3.83
N PHE A 13 -1.07 -2.61 5.13
CA PHE A 13 -2.02 -1.73 5.79
C PHE A 13 -1.29 -0.74 6.71
N LEU A 14 -1.50 0.56 6.48
CA LEU A 14 -0.79 1.66 7.13
C LEU A 14 -1.75 2.66 7.79
N PRO A 15 -2.37 2.37 8.93
CA PRO A 15 -3.02 3.42 9.71
C PRO A 15 -1.97 4.25 10.44
N ILE A 16 -2.03 5.55 10.22
CA ILE A 16 -1.06 6.50 10.77
C ILE A 16 -1.80 7.71 11.29
N CYS A 17 -1.72 7.94 12.59
CA CYS A 17 -2.31 9.14 13.20
C CYS A 17 -1.72 10.43 12.61
N THR A 18 -2.53 11.49 12.60
CA THR A 18 -2.11 12.82 12.15
C THR A 18 -0.81 13.24 12.83
N GLY A 19 0.18 13.69 12.06
CA GLY A 19 1.50 14.08 12.56
C GLY A 19 2.48 12.92 12.81
N GLY A 20 2.06 11.66 12.65
CA GLY A 20 2.91 10.47 12.88
C GLY A 20 4.01 10.22 11.83
N GLY A 21 4.09 11.02 10.77
CA GLY A 21 5.09 10.86 9.70
C GLY A 21 4.60 10.01 8.51
N LYS A 22 3.28 9.90 8.31
CA LYS A 22 2.64 9.10 7.24
C LYS A 22 3.19 9.40 5.86
N THR A 23 3.10 10.64 5.43
CA THR A 23 3.51 11.08 4.09
C THR A 23 4.97 10.72 3.80
N TYR A 24 5.88 11.05 4.71
CA TYR A 24 7.31 10.72 4.56
C TYR A 24 7.56 9.23 4.48
N PHE A 25 6.84 8.43 5.25
CA PHE A 25 6.97 6.99 5.20
C PHE A 25 6.46 6.42 3.87
N ILE A 26 5.29 6.88 3.39
CA ILE A 26 4.72 6.45 2.11
C ILE A 26 5.64 6.86 0.95
N LEU A 27 6.14 8.09 0.93
CA LEU A 27 7.07 8.56 -0.11
C LEU A 27 8.40 7.77 -0.11
N THR A 28 8.92 7.43 1.07
CA THR A 28 10.10 6.56 1.18
C THR A 28 9.80 5.14 0.65
N LEU A 29 8.61 4.62 0.91
CA LEU A 29 8.17 3.33 0.42
C LEU A 29 8.00 3.34 -1.11
N ILE A 30 7.36 4.37 -1.66
CA ILE A 30 7.20 4.59 -3.11
C ILE A 30 8.59 4.59 -3.79
N ARG A 31 9.55 5.37 -3.29
CA ARG A 31 10.91 5.37 -3.83
C ARG A 31 11.53 3.98 -3.82
N ALA A 32 11.44 3.29 -2.69
CA ALA A 32 12.01 1.96 -2.54
C ALA A 32 11.36 0.91 -3.47
N LEU A 33 10.05 1.02 -3.73
CA LEU A 33 9.35 0.17 -4.69
C LEU A 33 9.82 0.43 -6.12
N LEU A 34 9.99 1.68 -6.52
CA LEU A 34 10.52 2.05 -7.84
C LEU A 34 11.96 1.54 -8.04
N GLU A 35 12.82 1.65 -7.03
CA GLU A 35 14.18 1.08 -7.05
C GLU A 35 14.19 -0.45 -7.24
N ASN A 36 13.06 -1.12 -6.99
CA ASN A 36 12.86 -2.56 -7.20
C ASN A 36 11.94 -2.87 -8.39
N ASN A 37 11.91 -2.01 -9.38
CA ASN A 37 11.17 -2.17 -10.64
C ASN A 37 9.64 -2.34 -10.49
N ALA A 38 9.05 -1.88 -9.38
CA ALA A 38 7.62 -1.92 -9.20
C ALA A 38 6.92 -0.87 -10.09
N VAL A 39 5.78 -1.22 -10.66
CA VAL A 39 4.85 -0.27 -11.29
C VAL A 39 3.89 0.23 -10.24
N LEU A 40 3.68 1.55 -10.18
CA LEU A 40 2.89 2.18 -9.14
C LEU A 40 1.65 2.85 -9.71
N HIS A 41 0.55 2.70 -9.00
CA HIS A 41 -0.70 3.43 -9.17
C HIS A 41 -1.00 4.12 -7.84
N ILE A 42 -1.05 5.46 -7.85
CA ILE A 42 -1.19 6.27 -6.64
C ILE A 42 -2.58 6.88 -6.60
N LEU A 43 -3.30 6.70 -5.51
CA LEU A 43 -4.63 7.25 -5.28
C LEU A 43 -4.58 8.19 -4.07
N ASP A 44 -4.82 9.48 -4.31
CA ASP A 44 -4.86 10.52 -3.27
C ASP A 44 -6.14 11.35 -3.39
N PRO A 45 -7.25 10.89 -2.78
CA PRO A 45 -8.55 11.56 -2.87
C PRO A 45 -8.59 12.94 -2.19
N LYS A 46 -7.59 13.26 -1.36
CA LYS A 46 -7.47 14.59 -0.75
C LYS A 46 -6.73 15.58 -1.62
N ASN A 47 -6.16 15.13 -2.75
CA ASN A 47 -5.31 15.94 -3.61
C ASN A 47 -4.22 16.67 -2.82
N ALA A 48 -3.51 15.93 -1.99
CA ALA A 48 -2.47 16.41 -1.07
C ALA A 48 -1.06 16.04 -1.59
N ASP A 49 -0.15 15.75 -0.67
CA ASP A 49 1.28 15.52 -0.99
C ASP A 49 1.55 14.41 -2.02
N LEU A 50 0.71 13.36 -2.08
CA LEU A 50 0.91 12.28 -3.05
C LEU A 50 0.39 12.63 -4.44
N ALA A 51 -0.56 13.54 -4.57
CA ALA A 51 -1.04 14.04 -5.86
C ALA A 51 0.06 14.80 -6.62
N ASP A 52 1.01 15.44 -5.93
CA ASP A 52 2.16 16.13 -6.54
C ASP A 52 3.05 15.18 -7.35
N LEU A 53 3.01 13.87 -7.05
CA LEU A 53 3.72 12.86 -7.80
C LEU A 53 3.25 12.73 -9.26
N SER A 54 2.10 13.28 -9.62
CA SER A 54 1.61 13.34 -11.02
C SER A 54 2.59 14.04 -11.97
N SER A 55 3.44 14.90 -11.43
CA SER A 55 4.51 15.58 -12.22
C SER A 55 5.65 14.66 -12.63
N VAL A 56 5.81 13.50 -11.98
CA VAL A 56 6.94 12.57 -12.17
C VAL A 56 6.53 11.10 -12.35
N LEU A 57 5.27 10.75 -12.09
CA LEU A 57 4.70 9.41 -12.26
C LEU A 57 3.42 9.47 -13.12
N PRO A 58 3.18 8.50 -14.02
CA PRO A 58 2.05 8.55 -14.95
C PRO A 58 0.70 8.19 -14.32
N ASN A 59 0.67 7.33 -13.30
CA ASN A 59 -0.57 6.75 -12.77
C ASN A 59 -0.89 7.32 -11.38
N VAL A 60 -1.19 8.62 -11.33
CA VAL A 60 -1.57 9.33 -10.11
C VAL A 60 -2.96 9.89 -10.29
N CYS A 61 -3.91 9.48 -9.46
CA CYS A 61 -5.32 9.87 -9.53
C CYS A 61 -5.75 10.56 -8.23
N SER A 62 -6.45 11.71 -8.36
CA SER A 62 -6.98 12.44 -7.21
C SER A 62 -8.50 12.67 -7.29
N ARG A 63 -9.10 12.63 -8.50
CA ARG A 63 -10.54 12.79 -8.68
C ARG A 63 -11.28 11.47 -8.43
N LYS A 64 -12.49 11.56 -7.92
CA LYS A 64 -13.33 10.40 -7.56
C LYS A 64 -13.46 9.41 -8.73
N GLU A 65 -13.82 9.89 -9.89
CA GLU A 65 -14.08 9.07 -11.09
C GLU A 65 -12.80 8.38 -11.57
N GLU A 66 -11.68 9.09 -11.56
CA GLU A 66 -10.35 8.55 -11.91
C GLU A 66 -9.91 7.46 -10.94
N ILE A 67 -10.14 7.66 -9.64
CA ILE A 67 -9.82 6.69 -8.59
C ILE A 67 -10.64 5.41 -8.78
N VAL A 68 -11.97 5.53 -8.99
CA VAL A 68 -12.84 4.37 -9.23
C VAL A 68 -12.41 3.61 -10.49
N GLN A 69 -12.11 4.35 -11.56
CA GLN A 69 -11.64 3.74 -12.82
C GLN A 69 -10.29 3.05 -12.62
N CYS A 70 -9.33 3.71 -11.98
CA CYS A 70 -8.01 3.14 -11.70
C CYS A 70 -8.09 1.83 -10.89
N ILE A 71 -8.96 1.76 -9.86
CA ILE A 71 -9.19 0.54 -9.09
C ILE A 71 -9.77 -0.56 -9.98
N THR A 72 -10.70 -0.20 -10.87
CA THR A 72 -11.34 -1.14 -11.80
C THR A 72 -10.31 -1.70 -12.78
N ASP A 73 -9.53 -0.84 -13.41
CA ASP A 73 -8.50 -1.23 -14.38
C ASP A 73 -7.40 -2.08 -13.74
N PHE A 74 -7.00 -1.73 -12.51
CA PHE A 74 -6.01 -2.48 -11.75
C PHE A 74 -6.50 -3.89 -11.41
N CYS A 75 -7.77 -4.04 -11.03
CA CYS A 75 -8.38 -5.34 -10.76
C CYS A 75 -8.50 -6.17 -12.04
N THR A 76 -8.90 -5.56 -13.16
CA THR A 76 -9.01 -6.20 -14.47
C THR A 76 -7.63 -6.68 -14.94
N ALA A 77 -6.63 -5.81 -14.91
CA ALA A 77 -5.25 -6.15 -15.30
C ALA A 77 -4.66 -7.30 -14.44
N MET A 78 -5.03 -7.37 -13.17
CA MET A 78 -4.66 -8.51 -12.30
C MET A 78 -5.22 -9.83 -12.82
N HIS A 79 -6.52 -9.86 -13.19
CA HIS A 79 -7.15 -11.07 -13.71
C HIS A 79 -6.58 -11.47 -15.08
N GLU A 80 -6.39 -10.51 -15.98
CA GLU A 80 -5.78 -10.72 -17.28
C GLU A 80 -4.37 -11.30 -17.15
N ARG A 81 -3.51 -10.67 -16.33
CA ARG A 81 -2.16 -11.20 -16.07
C ARG A 81 -2.19 -12.60 -15.49
N SER A 82 -3.09 -12.88 -14.56
CA SER A 82 -3.22 -14.22 -13.98
C SER A 82 -3.58 -15.29 -15.02
N ALA A 83 -4.40 -14.94 -16.02
CA ALA A 83 -4.72 -15.82 -17.14
C ALA A 83 -3.56 -15.96 -18.13
N ASP A 84 -2.88 -14.84 -18.45
CA ASP A 84 -1.78 -14.81 -19.40
C ASP A 84 -0.54 -15.55 -18.91
N MET A 85 -0.22 -15.44 -17.62
CA MET A 85 0.88 -16.20 -17.00
C MET A 85 0.77 -17.70 -17.27
N LYS A 86 -0.44 -18.26 -17.24
CA LYS A 86 -0.68 -19.69 -17.49
C LYS A 86 -0.42 -20.10 -18.95
N ARG A 87 -0.35 -19.14 -19.89
CA ARG A 87 -0.08 -19.37 -21.32
C ARG A 87 1.40 -19.17 -21.65
N MET A 88 2.20 -18.66 -20.72
CA MET A 88 3.63 -18.45 -20.92
C MET A 88 4.36 -19.79 -20.97
N GLU A 89 5.29 -19.94 -21.92
CA GLU A 89 6.04 -21.18 -22.15
C GLU A 89 6.81 -21.68 -20.91
N ASN A 90 7.34 -20.74 -20.12
CA ASN A 90 8.10 -21.04 -18.91
C ASN A 90 7.23 -21.09 -17.64
N TYR A 91 5.89 -21.08 -17.75
CA TYR A 91 5.01 -21.16 -16.59
C TYR A 91 5.12 -22.52 -15.90
N LYS A 92 5.22 -22.50 -14.59
CA LYS A 92 5.19 -23.70 -13.73
C LYS A 92 4.15 -23.52 -12.62
N THR A 93 3.35 -24.55 -12.39
CA THR A 93 2.38 -24.58 -11.29
C THR A 93 3.09 -24.38 -9.95
N GLY A 94 2.57 -23.45 -9.14
CA GLY A 94 3.16 -23.09 -7.84
C GLY A 94 4.13 -21.90 -7.90
N GLU A 95 4.61 -21.50 -9.07
CA GLU A 95 5.45 -20.31 -9.26
C GLU A 95 4.61 -19.04 -9.38
N ASN A 96 5.21 -17.91 -9.03
CA ASN A 96 4.56 -16.61 -9.08
C ASN A 96 5.16 -15.70 -10.18
N TYR A 97 4.58 -14.51 -10.34
CA TYR A 97 4.99 -13.51 -11.32
C TYR A 97 6.51 -13.25 -11.37
N ALA A 98 7.21 -13.31 -10.23
CA ALA A 98 8.65 -13.03 -10.18
C ALA A 98 9.50 -14.11 -10.87
N TYR A 99 9.05 -15.36 -10.84
CA TYR A 99 9.69 -16.46 -11.60
C TYR A 99 9.62 -16.21 -13.12
N LEU A 100 8.55 -15.58 -13.57
CA LEU A 100 8.35 -15.22 -14.98
C LEU A 100 9.02 -13.89 -15.37
N GLY A 101 9.77 -13.26 -14.46
CA GLY A 101 10.43 -11.97 -14.71
C GLY A 101 9.48 -10.76 -14.76
N LEU A 102 8.23 -10.93 -14.35
CA LEU A 102 7.23 -9.87 -14.41
C LEU A 102 7.42 -8.86 -13.25
N SER A 103 7.24 -7.57 -13.54
CA SER A 103 7.32 -6.51 -12.55
C SER A 103 6.10 -6.52 -11.61
N PRO A 104 6.30 -6.33 -10.29
CA PRO A 104 5.20 -6.18 -9.36
C PRO A 104 4.44 -4.86 -9.60
N GLN A 105 3.13 -4.90 -9.39
CA GLN A 105 2.22 -3.77 -9.49
C GLN A 105 1.74 -3.40 -8.08
N PHE A 106 1.76 -2.13 -7.73
CA PHE A 106 1.26 -1.66 -6.44
C PHE A 106 0.21 -0.58 -6.62
N LEU A 107 -0.94 -0.78 -5.99
CA LEU A 107 -1.96 0.24 -5.81
C LEU A 107 -1.74 0.88 -4.43
N VAL A 108 -1.25 2.11 -4.40
CA VAL A 108 -1.01 2.88 -3.18
C VAL A 108 -2.19 3.81 -2.97
N PHE A 109 -3.00 3.54 -1.96
CA PHE A 109 -4.23 4.28 -1.68
C PHE A 109 -4.09 5.03 -0.36
N ASP A 110 -3.86 6.32 -0.44
CA ASP A 110 -3.85 7.18 0.75
C ASP A 110 -5.28 7.60 1.11
N GLU A 111 -5.52 7.76 2.41
CA GLU A 111 -6.80 8.23 2.99
C GLU A 111 -8.05 7.47 2.46
N TYR A 112 -7.91 6.14 2.25
CA TYR A 112 -8.99 5.33 1.67
C TYR A 112 -10.31 5.44 2.43
N VAL A 113 -10.29 5.63 3.77
CA VAL A 113 -11.50 5.78 4.59
C VAL A 113 -12.26 7.05 4.19
N ALA A 114 -11.56 8.17 4.02
CA ALA A 114 -12.16 9.42 3.56
C ALA A 114 -12.79 9.28 2.17
N PHE A 115 -12.11 8.55 1.27
CA PHE A 115 -12.66 8.24 -0.05
C PHE A 115 -13.94 7.40 0.03
N MET A 116 -13.95 6.36 0.86
CA MET A 116 -15.15 5.51 1.05
C MET A 116 -16.36 6.29 1.55
N GLU A 117 -16.15 7.35 2.32
CA GLU A 117 -17.22 8.25 2.78
C GLU A 117 -17.80 9.12 1.67
N MET A 118 -17.02 9.42 0.62
CA MET A 118 -17.50 10.18 -0.55
C MET A 118 -18.37 9.35 -1.51
N LEU A 119 -18.36 8.03 -1.37
CA LEU A 119 -19.06 7.11 -2.26
C LEU A 119 -20.49 6.85 -1.80
N THR A 120 -21.40 6.68 -2.76
CA THR A 120 -22.71 6.07 -2.51
C THR A 120 -22.55 4.63 -2.00
N SER A 121 -23.57 4.09 -1.38
CA SER A 121 -23.52 2.70 -0.86
C SER A 121 -23.18 1.67 -1.94
N ARG A 122 -23.73 1.84 -3.15
CA ARG A 122 -23.48 0.96 -4.30
C ARG A 122 -22.05 1.06 -4.82
N GLU A 123 -21.55 2.29 -5.02
CA GLU A 123 -20.16 2.52 -5.44
C GLU A 123 -19.17 1.97 -4.42
N ARG A 124 -19.47 2.16 -3.14
CA ARG A 124 -18.64 1.66 -2.04
C ARG A 124 -18.53 0.15 -2.03
N GLU A 125 -19.67 -0.54 -2.20
CA GLU A 125 -19.68 -2.01 -2.26
C GLU A 125 -18.87 -2.52 -3.46
N ASP A 126 -19.02 -1.92 -4.62
CA ASP A 126 -18.26 -2.26 -5.82
C ASP A 126 -16.76 -2.07 -5.64
N VAL A 127 -16.34 -0.92 -5.10
CA VAL A 127 -14.92 -0.64 -4.80
C VAL A 127 -14.37 -1.63 -3.77
N LEU A 128 -15.10 -1.90 -2.67
CA LEU A 128 -14.68 -2.86 -1.66
C LEU A 128 -14.53 -4.27 -2.23
N ASN A 129 -15.42 -4.68 -3.11
CA ASN A 129 -15.35 -6.00 -3.77
C ASN A 129 -14.10 -6.12 -4.66
N LYS A 130 -13.73 -5.06 -5.40
CA LYS A 130 -12.51 -5.03 -6.21
C LYS A 130 -11.26 -5.06 -5.34
N LEU A 131 -11.20 -4.23 -4.29
CA LEU A 131 -10.08 -4.23 -3.34
C LEU A 131 -9.90 -5.60 -2.67
N ARG A 132 -11.02 -6.26 -2.32
CA ARG A 132 -11.02 -7.62 -1.77
C ARG A 132 -10.40 -8.63 -2.74
N GLN A 133 -10.80 -8.59 -4.01
CA GLN A 133 -10.23 -9.46 -5.04
C GLN A 133 -8.72 -9.24 -5.20
N ILE A 134 -8.27 -7.98 -5.26
CA ILE A 134 -6.85 -7.65 -5.37
C ILE A 134 -6.06 -8.24 -4.20
N VAL A 135 -6.54 -8.09 -2.97
CA VAL A 135 -5.85 -8.57 -1.78
C VAL A 135 -5.82 -10.10 -1.71
N MET A 136 -6.91 -10.77 -2.08
CA MET A 136 -7.02 -12.23 -2.01
C MET A 136 -6.32 -12.94 -3.17
N LEU A 137 -6.34 -12.39 -4.38
CA LEU A 137 -5.91 -13.07 -5.60
C LEU A 137 -4.62 -12.49 -6.21
N GLY A 138 -4.26 -11.25 -5.88
CA GLY A 138 -3.18 -10.51 -6.53
C GLY A 138 -1.78 -11.07 -6.30
N ARG A 139 -1.54 -11.73 -5.18
CA ARG A 139 -0.19 -12.15 -4.75
C ARG A 139 0.54 -12.98 -5.82
N GLN A 140 -0.12 -13.94 -6.43
CA GLN A 140 0.49 -14.80 -7.44
C GLN A 140 0.77 -14.05 -8.74
N ALA A 141 -0.13 -13.15 -9.14
CA ALA A 141 0.01 -12.30 -10.33
C ALA A 141 0.94 -11.09 -10.10
N GLY A 142 1.38 -10.82 -8.86
CA GLY A 142 2.24 -9.70 -8.53
C GLY A 142 1.50 -8.37 -8.37
N PHE A 143 0.22 -8.42 -7.98
CA PHE A 143 -0.60 -7.24 -7.68
C PHE A 143 -0.79 -7.07 -6.18
N PHE A 144 -0.41 -5.91 -5.67
CA PHE A 144 -0.38 -5.64 -4.24
C PHE A 144 -1.11 -4.34 -3.91
N LEU A 145 -1.74 -4.30 -2.75
CA LEU A 145 -2.47 -3.15 -2.23
C LEU A 145 -1.74 -2.58 -1.02
N ILE A 146 -1.53 -1.26 -1.02
CA ILE A 146 -1.07 -0.49 0.12
C ILE A 146 -2.20 0.45 0.50
N LEU A 147 -2.86 0.19 1.63
CA LEU A 147 -3.89 1.08 2.17
C LEU A 147 -3.33 1.92 3.30
N ALA A 148 -3.50 3.23 3.20
CA ALA A 148 -3.18 4.16 4.27
C ALA A 148 -4.42 4.91 4.73
N CYS A 149 -4.52 5.17 6.03
CA CYS A 149 -5.58 5.94 6.64
C CYS A 149 -5.13 6.60 7.94
N GLN A 150 -5.88 7.58 8.42
CA GLN A 150 -5.62 8.21 9.72
C GLN A 150 -6.13 7.34 10.88
N ARG A 151 -7.26 6.66 10.68
CA ARG A 151 -7.84 5.73 11.67
C ARG A 151 -8.30 4.46 10.96
N PRO A 152 -7.95 3.28 11.46
CA PRO A 152 -8.56 2.05 10.99
C PRO A 152 -10.04 2.07 11.35
N ASP A 153 -10.91 1.79 10.39
CA ASP A 153 -12.36 1.69 10.61
C ASP A 153 -12.86 0.36 10.07
N ALA A 154 -13.37 -0.48 10.97
CA ALA A 154 -13.91 -1.79 10.64
C ALA A 154 -15.09 -1.72 9.64
N LYS A 155 -15.82 -0.59 9.59
CA LYS A 155 -16.91 -0.37 8.63
C LYS A 155 -16.44 -0.47 7.17
N TYR A 156 -15.20 -0.05 6.89
CA TYR A 156 -14.64 0.01 5.53
C TYR A 156 -13.61 -1.07 5.26
N LEU A 157 -13.14 -1.77 6.30
CA LEU A 157 -12.27 -2.93 6.17
C LEU A 157 -12.82 -4.05 7.05
N GLY A 158 -13.74 -4.82 6.50
CA GLY A 158 -14.26 -6.02 7.17
C GLY A 158 -13.15 -7.02 7.48
N ASP A 159 -13.35 -7.84 8.51
CA ASP A 159 -12.34 -8.75 9.06
C ASP A 159 -11.67 -9.63 7.99
N GLY A 160 -12.43 -10.14 7.02
CA GLY A 160 -11.89 -10.99 5.96
C GLY A 160 -10.89 -10.31 5.01
N ILE A 161 -10.96 -8.98 4.83
CA ILE A 161 -9.97 -8.23 4.06
C ILE A 161 -8.78 -7.88 4.96
N ARG A 162 -9.05 -7.42 6.17
CA ARG A 162 -8.02 -6.98 7.11
C ARG A 162 -7.01 -8.08 7.40
N ASP A 163 -7.45 -9.31 7.52
CA ASP A 163 -6.60 -10.45 7.84
C ASP A 163 -5.66 -10.86 6.70
N GLN A 164 -5.92 -10.39 5.48
CA GLN A 164 -5.04 -10.61 4.34
C GLN A 164 -3.84 -9.66 4.32
N PHE A 165 -3.85 -8.59 5.11
CA PHE A 165 -2.72 -7.67 5.22
C PHE A 165 -1.67 -8.23 6.18
N ASN A 166 -0.66 -8.89 5.62
CA ASN A 166 0.42 -9.48 6.41
C ASN A 166 1.43 -8.45 6.93
N PHE A 167 1.53 -7.29 6.30
CA PHE A 167 2.37 -6.21 6.79
C PHE A 167 1.49 -5.06 7.28
N ARG A 168 1.51 -4.83 8.59
CA ARG A 168 0.69 -3.83 9.26
C ARG A 168 1.59 -2.88 10.03
N VAL A 169 1.44 -1.56 9.81
CA VAL A 169 2.25 -0.53 10.49
C VAL A 169 1.35 0.53 11.08
N ALA A 170 1.41 0.70 12.38
CA ALA A 170 0.74 1.75 13.14
C ALA A 170 1.77 2.79 13.57
N LEU A 171 1.71 4.01 13.03
CA LEU A 171 2.61 5.11 13.41
C LEU A 171 1.91 6.13 14.31
N GLY A 172 2.66 6.67 15.26
CA GLY A 172 2.16 7.64 16.21
C GLY A 172 1.34 6.99 17.35
N ARG A 173 0.50 7.81 17.99
CA ARG A 173 -0.36 7.37 19.07
C ARG A 173 -1.68 6.86 18.55
N MET A 174 -2.07 5.66 18.93
CA MET A 174 -3.41 5.11 18.72
C MET A 174 -4.12 4.87 20.03
N SER A 175 -5.47 4.79 19.99
CA SER A 175 -6.27 4.25 21.09
C SER A 175 -6.07 2.72 21.18
N GLU A 176 -6.40 2.13 22.31
CA GLU A 176 -6.41 0.66 22.48
C GLU A 176 -7.28 -0.02 21.42
N LEU A 177 -8.46 0.53 21.14
CA LEU A 177 -9.33 0.05 20.07
C LEU A 177 -8.64 0.14 18.69
N GLY A 178 -7.89 1.21 18.42
CA GLY A 178 -7.13 1.35 17.18
C GLY A 178 -6.06 0.28 17.03
N TYR A 179 -5.33 -0.01 18.10
CA TYR A 179 -4.34 -1.11 18.10
C TYR A 179 -5.00 -2.49 17.93
N SER A 180 -6.14 -2.73 18.59
CA SER A 180 -6.91 -3.97 18.42
C SER A 180 -7.44 -4.12 17.00
N MET A 181 -7.95 -3.05 16.39
CA MET A 181 -8.36 -3.06 14.97
C MET A 181 -7.19 -3.33 14.02
N MET A 182 -5.97 -2.91 14.41
CA MET A 182 -4.78 -3.11 13.59
C MET A 182 -4.20 -4.51 13.69
N PHE A 183 -3.98 -4.95 14.91
CA PHE A 183 -3.18 -6.14 15.18
C PHE A 183 -4.01 -7.33 15.67
N GLY A 184 -5.33 -7.15 15.85
CA GLY A 184 -6.20 -8.14 16.44
C GLY A 184 -6.00 -8.24 17.96
N GLU A 185 -6.48 -9.35 18.54
CA GLU A 185 -6.24 -9.65 19.94
C GLU A 185 -4.77 -9.97 20.18
N THR A 186 -4.13 -9.24 21.09
CA THR A 186 -2.71 -9.40 21.42
C THR A 186 -2.45 -9.11 22.88
N LYS A 187 -1.46 -9.80 23.45
CA LYS A 187 -0.94 -9.49 24.80
C LYS A 187 0.13 -8.40 24.79
N LYS A 188 0.41 -7.80 23.61
CA LYS A 188 1.40 -6.73 23.47
C LYS A 188 0.90 -5.46 24.13
N GLU A 189 1.67 -4.92 25.06
CA GLU A 189 1.48 -3.58 25.59
C GLU A 189 2.05 -2.54 24.63
N PHE A 190 1.27 -1.48 24.37
CA PHE A 190 1.63 -0.40 23.46
C PHE A 190 1.94 0.86 24.25
N PHE A 191 3.20 1.28 24.20
CA PHE A 191 3.65 2.48 24.91
C PHE A 191 3.79 3.65 23.94
N PHE A 192 3.22 4.79 24.32
CA PHE A 192 3.42 6.02 23.59
C PHE A 192 4.79 6.62 23.93
N LYS A 193 5.58 6.95 22.90
CA LYS A 193 6.77 7.79 23.00
C LYS A 193 6.60 8.92 22.00
N ASN A 194 6.84 10.17 22.44
CA ASN A 194 6.72 11.34 21.56
C ASN A 194 7.94 11.44 20.61
N ILE A 195 8.05 10.46 19.71
CA ILE A 195 9.10 10.41 18.69
C ILE A 195 8.39 10.33 17.33
N LYS A 196 8.62 11.35 16.49
CA LYS A 196 8.04 11.39 15.14
C LYS A 196 8.53 10.18 14.32
N GLY A 197 7.62 9.53 13.62
CA GLY A 197 7.93 8.34 12.81
C GLY A 197 8.08 7.03 13.61
N ARG A 198 7.86 7.07 14.93
CA ARG A 198 7.85 5.88 15.77
C ARG A 198 6.45 5.26 15.82
N GLY A 199 6.39 3.95 15.87
CA GLY A 199 5.16 3.18 15.98
C GLY A 199 5.41 1.70 16.24
N TYR A 200 4.51 0.87 15.75
CA TYR A 200 4.59 -0.59 15.83
C TYR A 200 4.32 -1.21 14.46
N ALA A 201 4.97 -2.33 14.20
CA ALA A 201 4.77 -3.08 12.96
C ALA A 201 4.63 -4.59 13.25
N ASP A 202 3.74 -5.23 12.52
CA ASP A 202 3.68 -6.67 12.33
C ASP A 202 4.07 -6.98 10.86
N THR A 203 5.04 -7.84 10.69
CA THR A 203 5.54 -8.26 9.37
C THR A 203 4.93 -9.58 8.90
N GLY A 204 3.80 -9.99 9.49
CA GLY A 204 3.14 -11.27 9.20
C GLY A 204 3.79 -12.47 9.89
N LYS A 205 4.67 -12.23 10.87
CA LYS A 205 5.31 -13.29 11.65
C LYS A 205 4.64 -13.53 13.02
N GLY A 206 3.51 -12.85 13.26
CA GLY A 206 2.80 -12.92 14.54
C GLY A 206 3.51 -12.22 15.70
N VAL A 207 4.55 -11.43 15.41
CA VAL A 207 5.30 -10.67 16.41
C VAL A 207 5.20 -9.18 16.10
N ILE A 208 4.58 -8.44 17.01
CA ILE A 208 4.47 -6.99 16.90
C ILE A 208 5.71 -6.36 17.54
N THR A 209 6.48 -5.64 16.74
CA THR A 209 7.71 -4.98 17.14
C THR A 209 7.60 -3.47 17.12
N GLU A 210 8.40 -2.78 17.91
CA GLU A 210 8.59 -1.34 17.80
C GLU A 210 9.22 -1.02 16.45
N PHE A 211 8.70 0.01 15.79
CA PHE A 211 9.07 0.38 14.43
C PHE A 211 9.40 1.87 14.36
N TYR A 212 10.39 2.21 13.57
CA TYR A 212 10.80 3.59 13.29
C TYR A 212 10.88 3.78 11.77
N THR A 213 10.24 4.85 11.29
CA THR A 213 10.38 5.24 9.87
C THR A 213 11.82 5.69 9.59
N PRO A 214 12.31 5.53 8.36
CA PRO A 214 13.60 6.07 7.97
C PRO A 214 13.67 7.58 8.21
N ILE A 215 14.83 8.05 8.68
CA ILE A 215 15.10 9.48 8.83
C ILE A 215 15.26 10.09 7.44
N VAL A 216 14.49 11.13 7.18
CA VAL A 216 14.60 11.92 5.95
C VAL A 216 15.45 13.15 6.25
N PRO A 217 16.58 13.36 5.54
CA PRO A 217 17.42 14.53 5.74
C PRO A 217 16.66 15.84 5.48
N LYS A 218 17.03 16.91 6.19
CA LYS A 218 16.47 18.24 5.94
C LYS A 218 16.78 18.68 4.50
N GLY A 219 15.76 19.16 3.79
CA GLY A 219 15.89 19.57 2.39
C GLY A 219 15.86 18.44 1.37
N TYR A 220 15.58 17.20 1.78
CA TYR A 220 15.41 16.09 0.87
C TYR A 220 14.20 16.29 -0.06
N ASN A 221 14.43 16.22 -1.38
CA ASN A 221 13.41 16.44 -2.38
C ASN A 221 12.91 15.10 -2.94
N PHE A 222 11.77 14.63 -2.42
CA PHE A 222 11.15 13.38 -2.85
C PHE A 222 10.74 13.38 -4.33
N LEU A 223 10.21 14.49 -4.85
CA LEU A 223 9.80 14.57 -6.27
C LEU A 223 11.00 14.37 -7.20
N GLN A 224 12.11 15.01 -6.90
CA GLN A 224 13.33 14.86 -7.68
C GLN A 224 13.86 13.42 -7.66
N GLU A 225 13.93 12.79 -6.47
CA GLU A 225 14.44 11.44 -6.32
C GLU A 225 13.52 10.39 -6.93
N ILE A 226 12.21 10.51 -6.74
CA ILE A 226 11.21 9.63 -7.34
C ILE A 226 11.22 9.77 -8.86
N GLY A 227 11.30 11.00 -9.38
CA GLY A 227 11.39 11.25 -10.81
C GLY A 227 12.66 10.66 -11.44
N ARG A 228 13.79 10.68 -10.71
CA ARG A 228 15.04 10.02 -11.14
C ARG A 228 14.85 8.49 -11.22
N CYS A 229 14.30 7.88 -10.20
CA CYS A 229 14.05 6.43 -10.19
C CYS A 229 13.12 6.00 -11.33
N ASN A 230 12.09 6.81 -11.66
CA ASN A 230 11.17 6.49 -12.74
C ASN A 230 11.82 6.60 -14.13
N ARG A 231 12.69 7.60 -14.37
CA ARG A 231 13.42 7.76 -15.64
C ARG A 231 14.38 6.62 -15.93
N VAL A 232 15.18 6.23 -14.94
CA VAL A 232 16.12 5.09 -15.09
C VAL A 232 15.39 3.81 -15.49
N LYS A 233 14.16 3.64 -15.03
CA LYS A 233 13.31 2.50 -15.38
C LYS A 233 12.79 2.55 -16.83
N SER A 234 12.55 3.75 -17.38
CA SER A 234 12.05 3.92 -18.75
C SER A 234 13.14 3.71 -19.82
N GLU A 235 14.40 3.70 -19.41
CA GLU A 235 15.58 3.52 -20.26
C GLU A 235 16.10 2.06 -20.29
N GLN A 236 15.54 1.18 -19.47
CA GLN A 236 15.83 -0.26 -19.42
C GLN A 236 14.73 -1.08 -20.11
#